data_e2fc9c68371c7bb04c378fa854cc8542
#
_entry.id   e2fc9c68371c7bb04c378fa854cc8542
#
_cell.length_a   1.000
_cell.length_b   1.000
_cell.length_c   1.000
_cell.angle_alpha   90.00
_cell.angle_beta   90.00
_cell.angle_gamma   90.00
#
_symmetry.space_group_name_H-M   'P 1'
#
loop_
_entity.id
_entity.type
_entity.pdbx_description
1 polymer ?
#
loop_
_entity_poly.entity_id
_entity_poly.type
_entity_poly.pdbx_seq_one_letter_code
_entity_poly.pdbx_strand_id
1 'polypeptide(L)'
;MRTINSNIWKNISDIEYIAGLKSGNNHITESFFYGLCNYLLNDIKYSLMEGNVDYDELVNELFIYLSKDNWHKLDTFAGINGCSLYSWVTRITWRYFFKQRERLLGKAVVDITDIQVGNTSDNLDTEIAMDVNTTFERMPNKRYVQVLQWMLVEGDDADEVATKLNTTVANVYNIKHRAIVQFVEEYNAC
;
A
#
# COMPACT_ATOMS: atom_id res chain seq x y z
N MET A 1 30.66 -3.50 -3.24
CA MET A 1 29.80 -3.91 -2.12
C MET A 1 30.06 -2.95 -0.95
N ARG A 2 29.16 -1.98 -0.70
CA ARG A 2 29.28 -1.12 0.49
C ARG A 2 28.71 -1.90 1.67
N THR A 3 29.55 -2.24 2.61
CA THR A 3 29.14 -2.84 3.89
C THR A 3 28.43 -1.76 4.71
N ILE A 4 27.11 -1.74 4.68
CA ILE A 4 26.30 -0.81 5.46
C ILE A 4 26.35 -1.29 6.91
N ASN A 5 26.93 -0.47 7.76
CA ASN A 5 27.11 -0.75 9.19
C ASN A 5 25.73 -0.65 9.87
N SER A 6 25.08 -1.77 10.11
CA SER A 6 23.67 -1.91 10.57
C SER A 6 23.37 -1.32 11.96
N ASN A 7 24.38 -0.78 12.66
CA ASN A 7 24.23 -0.26 14.02
C ASN A 7 23.98 1.26 14.11
N ILE A 8 24.07 2.00 13.00
CA ILE A 8 23.93 3.47 13.01
C ILE A 8 22.45 3.90 13.00
N TRP A 9 21.53 2.99 12.59
CA TRP A 9 20.13 3.30 12.31
C TRP A 9 19.18 3.16 13.50
N LYS A 10 19.65 2.71 14.66
CA LYS A 10 18.78 2.21 15.75
C LYS A 10 18.12 3.27 16.65
N ASN A 11 18.43 4.57 16.49
CA ASN A 11 17.99 5.61 17.44
C ASN A 11 17.38 6.87 16.81
N ILE A 12 16.96 6.82 15.54
CA ILE A 12 16.32 7.97 14.89
C ILE A 12 14.81 7.87 15.14
N SER A 13 14.22 8.88 15.76
CA SER A 13 12.78 8.97 16.00
C SER A 13 12.01 9.29 14.71
N ASP A 14 10.71 8.97 14.68
CA ASP A 14 9.82 9.29 13.56
C ASP A 14 9.84 10.79 13.21
N ILE A 15 9.88 11.65 14.23
CA ILE A 15 9.94 13.12 14.05
C ILE A 15 11.27 13.54 13.43
N GLU A 16 12.39 12.97 13.87
CA GLU A 16 13.71 13.25 13.30
C GLU A 16 13.83 12.81 11.85
N TYR A 17 13.24 11.68 11.47
CA TYR A 17 13.13 11.26 10.07
C TYR A 17 12.39 12.31 9.24
N ILE A 18 11.21 12.74 9.67
CA ILE A 18 10.38 13.71 8.94
C ILE A 18 11.13 15.06 8.82
N ALA A 19 11.69 15.56 9.91
CA ALA A 19 12.43 16.82 9.90
C ALA A 19 13.68 16.75 9.01
N GLY A 20 14.43 15.66 9.08
CA GLY A 20 15.63 15.44 8.28
C GLY A 20 15.35 15.32 6.79
N LEU A 21 14.28 14.59 6.41
CA LEU A 21 13.85 14.47 5.01
C LEU A 21 13.46 15.85 4.44
N LYS A 22 12.68 16.63 5.19
CA LYS A 22 12.24 17.98 4.77
C LYS A 22 13.39 18.97 4.68
N SER A 23 14.39 18.85 5.53
CA SER A 23 15.57 19.72 5.50
C SER A 23 16.63 19.30 4.47
N GLY A 24 16.42 18.18 3.76
CA GLY A 24 17.39 17.65 2.79
C GLY A 24 18.64 17.07 3.43
N ASN A 25 18.57 16.57 4.67
CA ASN A 25 19.70 15.94 5.34
C ASN A 25 20.05 14.61 4.68
N ASN A 26 21.16 14.56 3.96
CA ASN A 26 21.59 13.38 3.20
C ASN A 26 21.73 12.12 4.06
N HIS A 27 22.25 12.25 5.28
CA HIS A 27 22.41 11.11 6.19
C HIS A 27 21.05 10.54 6.62
N ILE A 28 20.07 11.39 6.94
CA ILE A 28 18.72 10.97 7.28
C ILE A 28 18.03 10.37 6.06
N THR A 29 18.19 10.96 4.88
CA THR A 29 17.64 10.46 3.63
C THR A 29 18.17 9.05 3.31
N GLU A 30 19.49 8.86 3.38
CA GLU A 30 20.09 7.54 3.18
C GLU A 30 19.62 6.52 4.22
N SER A 31 19.56 6.93 5.49
CA SER A 31 19.05 6.10 6.58
C SER A 31 17.59 5.69 6.38
N PHE A 32 16.77 6.60 5.90
CA PHE A 32 15.35 6.34 5.67
C PHE A 32 15.14 5.34 4.54
N PHE A 33 15.71 5.59 3.36
CA PHE A 33 15.44 4.75 2.19
C PHE A 33 16.20 3.42 2.21
N TYR A 34 17.48 3.43 2.60
CA TYR A 34 18.31 2.22 2.63
C TYR A 34 18.38 1.54 4.00
N GLY A 35 17.89 2.18 5.04
CA GLY A 35 17.77 1.61 6.39
C GLY A 35 16.32 1.24 6.71
N LEU A 36 15.50 2.22 7.05
CA LEU A 36 14.11 2.01 7.49
C LEU A 36 13.24 1.32 6.44
N CYS A 37 13.30 1.76 5.18
CA CYS A 37 12.48 1.23 4.08
C CYS A 37 13.10 0.01 3.40
N ASN A 38 14.30 -0.43 3.78
CA ASN A 38 15.02 -1.50 3.09
C ASN A 38 14.21 -2.80 2.99
N TYR A 39 13.65 -3.26 4.09
CA TYR A 39 12.85 -4.49 4.10
C TYR A 39 11.58 -4.34 3.24
N LEU A 40 10.89 -3.23 3.40
CA LEU A 40 9.69 -2.89 2.62
C LEU A 40 9.95 -2.88 1.11
N LEU A 41 11.01 -2.21 0.67
CA LEU A 41 11.32 -2.11 -0.77
C LEU A 41 11.81 -3.43 -1.35
N ASN A 42 12.52 -4.25 -0.58
CA ASN A 42 12.84 -5.61 -1.00
C ASN A 42 11.59 -6.49 -1.11
N ASP A 43 10.66 -6.37 -0.17
CA ASP A 43 9.39 -7.10 -0.25
C ASP A 43 8.59 -6.69 -1.50
N ILE A 44 8.47 -5.40 -1.78
CA ILE A 44 7.86 -4.90 -3.03
C ILE A 44 8.60 -5.41 -4.27
N LYS A 45 9.93 -5.38 -4.27
CA LYS A 45 10.74 -5.88 -5.38
C LYS A 45 10.38 -7.31 -5.75
N TYR A 46 10.30 -8.20 -4.78
CA TYR A 46 10.10 -9.62 -5.05
C TYR A 46 8.62 -10.01 -5.13
N SER A 47 7.77 -9.45 -4.27
CA SER A 47 6.35 -9.85 -4.20
C SER A 47 5.48 -9.13 -5.23
N LEU A 48 5.79 -7.87 -5.56
CA LEU A 48 4.98 -7.08 -6.48
C LEU A 48 5.62 -6.93 -7.86
N MET A 49 6.95 -6.76 -7.93
CA MET A 49 7.68 -6.50 -9.18
C MET A 49 8.37 -7.77 -9.73
N GLU A 50 8.17 -8.93 -9.12
CA GLU A 50 8.70 -10.22 -9.58
C GLU A 50 10.24 -10.22 -9.79
N GLY A 51 10.95 -9.34 -9.08
CA GLY A 51 12.39 -9.15 -9.20
C GLY A 51 12.87 -8.36 -10.44
N ASN A 52 11.95 -7.90 -11.29
CA ASN A 52 12.28 -7.28 -12.58
C ASN A 52 12.63 -5.79 -12.51
N VAL A 53 12.52 -5.17 -11.32
CA VAL A 53 12.83 -3.76 -11.09
C VAL A 53 14.03 -3.67 -10.15
N ASP A 54 14.99 -2.79 -10.46
CA ASP A 54 16.14 -2.59 -9.59
C ASP A 54 15.76 -1.93 -8.27
N TYR A 55 16.48 -2.29 -7.20
CA TYR A 55 16.23 -1.72 -5.87
C TYR A 55 16.39 -0.19 -5.85
N ASP A 56 17.43 0.32 -6.48
CA ASP A 56 17.69 1.76 -6.55
C ASP A 56 16.61 2.51 -7.35
N GLU A 57 16.00 1.87 -8.34
CA GLU A 57 14.86 2.41 -9.05
C GLU A 57 13.63 2.54 -8.13
N LEU A 58 13.36 1.53 -7.32
CA LEU A 58 12.28 1.60 -6.32
C LEU A 58 12.55 2.68 -5.27
N VAL A 59 13.81 2.86 -4.84
CA VAL A 59 14.22 3.94 -3.95
C VAL A 59 13.94 5.30 -4.58
N ASN A 60 14.34 5.50 -5.83
CA ASN A 60 14.13 6.75 -6.57
C ASN A 60 12.64 7.06 -6.75
N GLU A 61 11.85 6.07 -7.13
CA GLU A 61 10.39 6.21 -7.26
C GLU A 61 9.72 6.58 -5.92
N LEU A 62 10.10 5.92 -4.84
CA LEU A 62 9.57 6.24 -3.53
C LEU A 62 10.00 7.64 -3.07
N PHE A 63 11.26 8.03 -3.34
CA PHE A 63 11.74 9.37 -3.07
C PHE A 63 10.91 10.43 -3.80
N ILE A 64 10.73 10.29 -5.11
CA ILE A 64 9.92 11.19 -5.93
C ILE A 64 8.48 11.26 -5.40
N TYR A 65 7.89 10.11 -5.07
CA TYR A 65 6.52 10.05 -4.55
C TYR A 65 6.35 10.78 -3.21
N LEU A 66 7.31 10.64 -2.29
CA LEU A 66 7.22 11.25 -0.96
C LEU A 66 7.62 12.72 -0.97
N SER A 67 8.62 13.12 -1.79
CA SER A 67 9.12 14.50 -1.88
C SER A 67 8.20 15.45 -2.65
N LYS A 68 7.23 14.91 -3.38
CA LYS A 68 6.26 15.69 -4.11
C LYS A 68 5.55 16.70 -3.19
N ASP A 69 5.31 17.91 -3.72
CA ASP A 69 4.64 19.00 -2.99
C ASP A 69 5.34 19.33 -1.65
N ASN A 70 6.68 19.39 -1.68
CA ASN A 70 7.52 19.69 -0.52
C ASN A 70 7.28 18.75 0.67
N TRP A 71 7.25 17.44 0.42
CA TRP A 71 7.02 16.39 1.41
C TRP A 71 5.65 16.46 2.09
N HIS A 72 4.67 17.08 1.43
CA HIS A 72 3.33 17.27 2.02
C HIS A 72 2.71 15.97 2.55
N LYS A 73 3.01 14.83 1.91
CA LYS A 73 2.54 13.52 2.40
C LYS A 73 2.99 13.23 3.82
N LEU A 74 4.23 13.58 4.18
CA LEU A 74 4.73 13.37 5.53
C LEU A 74 4.01 14.24 6.59
N ASP A 75 3.41 15.36 6.19
CA ASP A 75 2.60 16.20 7.08
C ASP A 75 1.29 15.53 7.50
N THR A 76 0.82 14.58 6.70
CA THR A 76 -0.40 13.82 7.03
C THR A 76 -0.15 12.68 8.02
N PHE A 77 1.11 12.40 8.35
CA PHE A 77 1.44 11.44 9.41
C PHE A 77 1.15 12.04 10.78
N ALA A 78 0.14 11.53 11.46
CA ALA A 78 -0.29 12.03 12.76
C ALA A 78 0.14 11.15 13.95
N GLY A 79 0.73 9.97 13.71
CA GLY A 79 1.12 9.04 14.78
C GLY A 79 -0.04 8.55 15.67
N ILE A 80 -1.29 8.66 15.19
CA ILE A 80 -2.49 8.32 15.96
C ILE A 80 -2.50 6.82 16.28
N ASN A 81 -2.99 6.46 17.46
CA ASN A 81 -3.12 5.08 17.95
C ASN A 81 -1.79 4.30 17.99
N GLY A 82 -0.65 5.00 18.20
CA GLY A 82 0.67 4.35 18.24
C GLY A 82 1.17 3.88 16.87
N CYS A 83 0.61 4.39 15.79
CA CYS A 83 1.09 4.10 14.44
C CYS A 83 2.49 4.68 14.25
N SER A 84 3.48 3.83 13.99
CA SER A 84 4.85 4.28 13.66
C SER A 84 4.92 4.82 12.23
N LEU A 85 5.91 5.70 11.98
CA LEU A 85 6.20 6.19 10.64
C LEU A 85 6.43 5.04 9.66
N TYR A 86 7.14 3.98 10.09
CA TYR A 86 7.33 2.78 9.26
C TYR A 86 6.02 2.13 8.82
N SER A 87 5.09 1.91 9.75
CA SER A 87 3.80 1.29 9.44
C SER A 87 2.96 2.16 8.50
N TRP A 88 3.01 3.48 8.70
CA TRP A 88 2.32 4.42 7.83
C TRP A 88 2.96 4.47 6.44
N VAL A 89 4.29 4.58 6.33
CA VAL A 89 5.03 4.56 5.06
C VAL A 89 4.76 3.25 4.31
N THR A 90 4.79 2.11 5.01
CA THR A 90 4.48 0.80 4.40
C THR A 90 3.15 0.83 3.67
N ARG A 91 2.10 1.33 4.31
CA ARG A 91 0.75 1.38 3.73
C ARG A 91 0.67 2.24 2.48
N ILE A 92 1.22 3.46 2.51
CA ILE A 92 1.17 4.35 1.34
C ILE A 92 2.07 3.88 0.20
N THR A 93 3.21 3.28 0.53
CA THR A 93 4.19 2.76 -0.43
C THR A 93 3.60 1.57 -1.21
N TRP A 94 2.99 0.60 -0.53
CA TRP A 94 2.31 -0.51 -1.19
C TRP A 94 1.23 -0.03 -2.16
N ARG A 95 0.37 0.91 -1.74
CA ARG A 95 -0.67 1.50 -2.60
C ARG A 95 -0.07 2.21 -3.81
N TYR A 96 1.02 2.92 -3.62
CA TYR A 96 1.70 3.61 -4.71
C TYR A 96 2.27 2.63 -5.73
N PHE A 97 3.09 1.67 -5.30
CA PHE A 97 3.72 0.72 -6.21
C PHE A 97 2.72 -0.23 -6.87
N PHE A 98 1.65 -0.58 -6.19
CA PHE A 98 0.57 -1.36 -6.80
C PHE A 98 -0.01 -0.64 -8.02
N LYS A 99 -0.27 0.67 -7.91
CA LYS A 99 -0.76 1.49 -9.02
C LYS A 99 0.30 1.72 -10.12
N GLN A 100 1.58 1.71 -9.78
CA GLN A 100 2.68 1.94 -10.74
C GLN A 100 3.26 0.64 -11.33
N ARG A 101 2.74 -0.51 -10.93
CA ARG A 101 3.31 -1.82 -11.28
C ARG A 101 3.49 -2.01 -12.78
N GLU A 102 2.47 -1.75 -13.57
CA GLU A 102 2.51 -1.96 -15.02
C GLU A 102 3.52 -1.04 -15.70
N ARG A 103 3.57 0.22 -15.30
CA ARG A 103 4.55 1.20 -15.78
C ARG A 103 5.98 0.77 -15.46
N LEU A 104 6.24 0.35 -14.23
CA LEU A 104 7.59 -0.05 -13.79
C LEU A 104 8.03 -1.38 -14.40
N LEU A 105 7.11 -2.28 -14.69
CA LEU A 105 7.42 -3.54 -15.37
C LEU A 105 7.58 -3.39 -16.89
N GLY A 106 7.51 -2.16 -17.42
CA GLY A 106 7.66 -1.93 -18.87
C GLY A 106 6.54 -2.55 -19.72
N LYS A 107 5.43 -2.95 -19.09
CA LYS A 107 4.20 -3.26 -19.83
C LYS A 107 3.75 -1.95 -20.42
N ALA A 108 3.85 -1.80 -21.73
CA ALA A 108 3.58 -0.58 -22.45
C ALA A 108 2.26 0.04 -21.94
N VAL A 109 2.38 1.15 -21.23
CA VAL A 109 1.28 2.10 -21.15
C VAL A 109 1.17 2.60 -22.57
N VAL A 110 0.22 2.09 -23.33
CA VAL A 110 -0.15 2.65 -24.61
C VAL A 110 -0.54 4.09 -24.28
N ASP A 111 0.27 5.03 -24.76
CA ASP A 111 0.06 6.44 -24.54
C ASP A 111 -1.29 6.81 -25.19
N ILE A 112 -2.31 7.03 -24.34
CA ILE A 112 -3.72 7.20 -24.73
C ILE A 112 -3.93 8.57 -25.42
N THR A 113 -2.87 9.24 -25.86
CA THR A 113 -2.99 10.48 -26.61
C THR A 113 -3.28 10.29 -28.12
N ASP A 114 -3.15 9.06 -28.66
CA ASP A 114 -3.39 8.78 -30.09
C ASP A 114 -4.42 7.70 -30.40
N ILE A 115 -5.17 7.22 -29.40
CA ILE A 115 -6.29 6.32 -29.64
C ILE A 115 -7.59 7.07 -29.42
N GLN A 116 -8.31 7.31 -30.51
CA GLN A 116 -9.73 7.65 -30.42
C GLN A 116 -10.39 6.65 -29.48
N VAL A 117 -11.06 7.21 -28.45
CA VAL A 117 -11.77 6.50 -27.39
C VAL A 117 -12.65 5.39 -27.94
N GLY A 118 -12.08 4.20 -28.03
CA GLY A 118 -12.83 2.95 -28.12
C GLY A 118 -12.66 2.28 -26.74
N ASN A 119 -13.74 2.18 -26.01
CA ASN A 119 -13.91 1.65 -24.67
C ASN A 119 -13.25 0.27 -24.49
N THR A 120 -11.98 0.21 -24.04
CA THR A 120 -11.31 -1.05 -23.72
C THR A 120 -10.73 -1.11 -22.30
N SER A 121 -10.69 0.00 -21.57
CA SER A 121 -10.35 -0.02 -20.13
C SER A 121 -11.54 -0.42 -19.24
N ASP A 122 -12.78 -0.21 -19.69
CA ASP A 122 -13.98 -0.59 -18.94
C ASP A 122 -14.16 -2.11 -18.81
N ASN A 123 -13.58 -2.91 -19.71
CA ASN A 123 -13.79 -4.34 -19.69
C ASN A 123 -12.96 -5.07 -18.62
N LEU A 124 -11.69 -4.65 -18.38
CA LEU A 124 -10.83 -5.31 -17.41
C LEU A 124 -11.25 -4.97 -15.98
N ASP A 125 -11.55 -3.68 -15.72
CA ASP A 125 -12.09 -3.26 -14.42
C ASP A 125 -13.48 -3.88 -14.16
N THR A 126 -14.27 -4.08 -15.21
CA THR A 126 -15.58 -4.72 -15.15
C THR A 126 -15.47 -6.23 -14.89
N GLU A 127 -14.52 -6.94 -15.52
CA GLU A 127 -14.29 -8.37 -15.26
C GLU A 127 -13.79 -8.60 -13.82
N ILE A 128 -12.82 -7.83 -13.35
CA ILE A 128 -12.34 -7.93 -11.97
C ILE A 128 -13.45 -7.57 -10.97
N ALA A 129 -14.24 -6.55 -11.25
CA ALA A 129 -15.37 -6.18 -10.40
C ALA A 129 -16.47 -7.26 -10.41
N MET A 130 -16.69 -7.91 -11.54
CA MET A 130 -17.62 -9.05 -11.63
C MET A 130 -17.13 -10.25 -10.82
N ASP A 131 -15.84 -10.59 -10.90
CA ASP A 131 -15.25 -11.68 -10.13
C ASP A 131 -15.30 -11.43 -8.62
N VAL A 132 -15.02 -10.22 -8.19
CA VAL A 132 -15.12 -9.82 -6.78
C VAL A 132 -16.57 -9.88 -6.29
N ASN A 133 -17.52 -9.35 -7.05
CA ASN A 133 -18.94 -9.38 -6.70
C ASN A 133 -19.49 -10.82 -6.67
N THR A 134 -19.12 -11.64 -7.64
CA THR A 134 -19.49 -13.05 -7.68
C THR A 134 -18.94 -13.81 -6.48
N THR A 135 -17.71 -13.50 -6.06
CA THR A 135 -17.10 -14.08 -4.86
C THR A 135 -17.84 -13.63 -3.59
N PHE A 136 -18.21 -12.35 -3.49
CA PHE A 136 -19.04 -11.86 -2.38
C PHE A 136 -20.40 -12.54 -2.30
N GLU A 137 -21.03 -12.83 -3.44
CA GLU A 137 -22.31 -13.56 -3.47
C GLU A 137 -22.17 -14.99 -2.96
N ARG A 138 -21.06 -15.66 -3.24
CA ARG A 138 -20.76 -17.04 -2.79
C ARG A 138 -20.41 -17.13 -1.33
N MET A 139 -19.82 -16.08 -0.75
CA MET A 139 -19.43 -16.09 0.66
C MET A 139 -20.64 -16.37 1.57
N PRO A 140 -20.60 -17.44 2.39
CA PRO A 140 -21.73 -17.84 3.24
C PRO A 140 -21.98 -16.83 4.37
N ASN A 141 -20.94 -16.16 4.85
CA ASN A 141 -21.06 -15.20 5.95
C ASN A 141 -21.25 -13.77 5.42
N LYS A 142 -22.53 -13.34 5.33
CA LYS A 142 -22.88 -12.00 4.84
C LYS A 142 -22.33 -10.85 5.70
N ARG A 143 -22.08 -11.08 7.01
CA ARG A 143 -21.42 -10.11 7.86
C ARG A 143 -19.95 -9.88 7.45
N TYR A 144 -19.27 -10.93 6.99
CA TYR A 144 -17.91 -10.81 6.46
C TYR A 144 -17.89 -10.01 5.16
N VAL A 145 -18.83 -10.28 4.26
CA VAL A 145 -19.00 -9.51 3.02
C VAL A 145 -19.18 -8.03 3.34
N GLN A 146 -20.06 -7.71 4.28
CA GLN A 146 -20.37 -6.34 4.66
C GLN A 146 -19.14 -5.60 5.21
N VAL A 147 -18.35 -6.26 6.06
CA VAL A 147 -17.11 -5.67 6.61
C VAL A 147 -16.08 -5.43 5.49
N LEU A 148 -15.93 -6.37 4.55
CA LEU A 148 -15.04 -6.19 3.41
C LEU A 148 -15.50 -5.05 2.50
N GLN A 149 -16.79 -4.95 2.21
CA GLN A 149 -17.35 -3.85 1.42
C GLN A 149 -17.08 -2.49 2.07
N TRP A 150 -17.41 -2.33 3.34
CA TRP A 150 -17.18 -1.07 4.05
C TRP A 150 -15.70 -0.68 4.09
N MET A 151 -14.81 -1.62 4.44
CA MET A 151 -13.39 -1.30 4.64
C MET A 151 -12.57 -1.23 3.34
N LEU A 152 -12.92 -1.99 2.31
CA LEU A 152 -12.12 -2.12 1.09
C LEU A 152 -12.71 -1.36 -0.09
N VAL A 153 -14.05 -1.29 -0.19
CA VAL A 153 -14.75 -0.64 -1.31
C VAL A 153 -15.16 0.79 -0.94
N GLU A 154 -15.83 0.97 0.20
CA GLU A 154 -16.31 2.29 0.66
C GLU A 154 -15.19 3.10 1.34
N GLY A 155 -14.18 2.42 1.87
CA GLY A 155 -13.01 3.06 2.49
C GLY A 155 -13.20 3.45 3.96
N ASP A 156 -14.25 2.93 4.61
CA ASP A 156 -14.49 3.16 6.04
C ASP A 156 -13.31 2.73 6.89
N ASP A 157 -13.03 3.47 7.95
CA ASP A 157 -12.06 3.08 8.93
C ASP A 157 -12.61 2.05 9.93
N ALA A 158 -11.72 1.48 10.76
CA ALA A 158 -12.12 0.44 11.69
C ALA A 158 -13.01 0.96 12.83
N ASP A 159 -12.94 2.23 13.17
CA ASP A 159 -13.76 2.88 14.19
C ASP A 159 -15.20 3.09 13.68
N GLU A 160 -15.33 3.53 12.43
CA GLU A 160 -16.62 3.68 11.74
C GLU A 160 -17.34 2.33 11.64
N VAL A 161 -16.60 1.29 11.17
CA VAL A 161 -17.14 -0.07 11.07
C VAL A 161 -17.50 -0.64 12.45
N ALA A 162 -16.70 -0.37 13.49
CA ALA A 162 -16.99 -0.78 14.86
C ALA A 162 -18.29 -0.15 15.35
N THR A 163 -18.51 1.11 15.03
CA THR A 163 -19.74 1.84 15.35
C THR A 163 -20.95 1.24 14.60
N LYS A 164 -20.82 1.02 13.28
CA LYS A 164 -21.87 0.39 12.45
C LYS A 164 -22.25 -1.00 12.93
N LEU A 165 -21.28 -1.78 13.42
CA LEU A 165 -21.50 -3.14 13.91
C LEU A 165 -21.81 -3.22 15.42
N ASN A 166 -21.79 -2.09 16.12
CA ASN A 166 -21.92 -2.02 17.60
C ASN A 166 -20.94 -3.00 18.29
N THR A 167 -19.65 -2.89 17.94
CA THR A 167 -18.60 -3.79 18.43
C THR A 167 -17.30 -3.02 18.69
N THR A 168 -16.26 -3.71 19.14
CA THR A 168 -14.96 -3.10 19.37
C THR A 168 -14.12 -3.11 18.09
N VAL A 169 -13.22 -2.13 17.94
CA VAL A 169 -12.26 -2.03 16.85
C VAL A 169 -11.40 -3.31 16.73
N ALA A 170 -10.97 -3.87 17.87
CA ALA A 170 -10.24 -5.13 17.88
C ALA A 170 -11.04 -6.29 17.26
N ASN A 171 -12.36 -6.32 17.51
CA ASN A 171 -13.23 -7.33 16.91
C ASN A 171 -13.43 -7.10 15.41
N VAL A 172 -13.47 -5.84 14.95
CA VAL A 172 -13.52 -5.52 13.50
C VAL A 172 -12.30 -6.08 12.79
N TYR A 173 -11.08 -5.91 13.34
CA TYR A 173 -9.88 -6.50 12.75
C TYR A 173 -9.92 -8.03 12.71
N ASN A 174 -10.45 -8.66 13.76
CA ASN A 174 -10.63 -10.12 13.77
C ASN A 174 -11.64 -10.59 12.72
N ILE A 175 -12.75 -9.86 12.56
CA ILE A 175 -13.74 -10.14 11.53
C ILE A 175 -13.13 -9.95 10.15
N LYS A 176 -12.45 -8.83 9.90
CA LYS A 176 -11.77 -8.55 8.63
C LYS A 176 -10.78 -9.66 8.25
N HIS A 177 -9.95 -10.10 9.19
CA HIS A 177 -8.99 -11.19 8.93
C HIS A 177 -9.70 -12.47 8.50
N ARG A 178 -10.75 -12.89 9.23
CA ARG A 178 -11.52 -14.10 8.88
C ARG A 178 -12.28 -13.94 7.56
N ALA A 179 -12.76 -12.72 7.28
CA ALA A 179 -13.45 -12.41 6.05
C ALA A 179 -12.52 -12.49 4.83
N ILE A 180 -11.28 -12.02 4.96
CA ILE A 180 -10.26 -12.14 3.89
C ILE A 180 -9.92 -13.61 3.65
N VAL A 181 -9.72 -14.40 4.70
CA VAL A 181 -9.46 -15.85 4.54
C VAL A 181 -10.59 -16.53 3.77
N GLN A 182 -11.85 -16.30 4.19
CA GLN A 182 -13.01 -16.87 3.50
C GLN A 182 -13.15 -16.37 2.06
N PHE A 183 -12.87 -15.10 1.80
CA PHE A 183 -12.89 -14.54 0.44
C PHE A 183 -11.87 -15.24 -0.47
N VAL A 184 -10.64 -15.44 0.01
CA VAL A 184 -9.59 -16.13 -0.75
C VAL A 184 -9.96 -17.60 -1.02
N GLU A 185 -10.55 -18.28 -0.05
CA GLU A 185 -11.04 -19.66 -0.22
C GLU A 185 -12.10 -19.74 -1.32
N GLU A 186 -13.12 -18.86 -1.29
CA GLU A 186 -14.18 -18.83 -2.29
C GLU A 186 -13.70 -18.37 -3.67
N TYR A 187 -12.75 -17.42 -3.71
CA TYR A 187 -12.15 -16.95 -4.96
C TYR A 187 -11.34 -18.04 -5.67
N ASN A 188 -10.56 -18.83 -4.90
CA ASN A 188 -9.76 -19.93 -5.45
C ASN A 188 -10.56 -21.21 -5.73
N ALA A 189 -11.81 -21.28 -5.32
CA ALA A 189 -12.71 -22.40 -5.61
C ALA A 189 -13.36 -22.33 -7.03
N CYS A 190 -13.04 -21.29 -7.79
CA CYS A 190 -13.33 -21.14 -9.21
C CYS A 190 -12.20 -21.67 -10.05
#